data_b5e4f5fbc8badfb9b19c2cb5f4e2a632
#
_entry.id   b5e4f5fbc8badfb9b19c2cb5f4e2a632
#
_cell.length_a   1.000
_cell.length_b   1.000
_cell.length_c   1.000
_cell.angle_alpha   90.00
_cell.angle_beta   90.00
_cell.angle_gamma   90.00
#
_symmetry.space_group_name_H-M   'P 1'
#
loop_
_entity.id
_entity.type
_entity.pdbx_description
1 polymer ?
#
loop_
_entity_poly.entity_id
_entity_poly.type
_entity_poly.pdbx_seq_one_letter_code
_entity_poly.pdbx_strand_id
1 'polypeptide(L)'
;MDITSFILSILSWLAPLIVIGIIVLVVVSKVRSASQKYLGMSPSQAMEMINKGVKEEATTPKGITALSEMYGPAITRDFPEIGYKGMEVKARNAIVAILNAIMNKNAESLKASEYTQDLINKVNNRITTLNANNEKEIFNNIKIHRCGIANYQNKNKEATARFEISLQYEYAKVSEEKADSAKPALMQTAYSVTLAYKQDLHEQTTSIVFSSNC
;
A
#
# COMPACT_ATOMS: atom_id res chain seq x y z
N MET A 1 -19.70 23.95 -60.14
CA MET A 1 -19.87 23.49 -58.73
C MET A 1 -20.30 24.72 -57.97
N ASP A 2 -21.60 24.80 -57.64
CA ASP A 2 -22.15 26.05 -57.09
C ASP A 2 -21.62 26.28 -55.67
N ILE A 3 -21.11 27.47 -55.46
CA ILE A 3 -20.56 27.94 -54.17
C ILE A 3 -21.60 27.72 -53.03
N THR A 4 -22.87 27.85 -53.34
CA THR A 4 -23.99 27.61 -52.41
C THR A 4 -24.08 26.16 -51.95
N SER A 5 -23.88 25.18 -52.82
CA SER A 5 -23.92 23.76 -52.46
C SER A 5 -22.70 23.34 -51.63
N PHE A 6 -21.55 23.96 -51.87
CA PHE A 6 -20.35 23.74 -51.08
C PHE A 6 -20.49 24.31 -49.65
N ILE A 7 -21.05 25.51 -49.50
CA ILE A 7 -21.31 26.14 -48.21
C ILE A 7 -22.35 25.33 -47.40
N LEU A 8 -23.43 24.84 -48.05
CA LEU A 8 -24.42 24.00 -47.41
C LEU A 8 -23.85 22.67 -46.91
N SER A 9 -22.93 22.06 -47.68
CA SER A 9 -22.26 20.82 -47.28
C SER A 9 -21.37 21.01 -46.04
N ILE A 10 -20.59 22.09 -45.98
CA ILE A 10 -19.77 22.40 -44.80
C ILE A 10 -20.65 22.70 -43.61
N LEU A 11 -21.75 23.43 -43.77
CA LEU A 11 -22.66 23.77 -42.69
C LEU A 11 -23.35 22.53 -42.10
N SER A 12 -23.70 21.56 -42.97
CA SER A 12 -24.26 20.28 -42.53
C SER A 12 -23.33 19.44 -41.65
N TRP A 13 -22.03 19.51 -41.93
CA TRP A 13 -21.02 18.81 -41.11
C TRP A 13 -20.70 19.55 -39.81
N LEU A 14 -20.79 20.88 -39.78
CA LEU A 14 -20.54 21.71 -38.60
C LEU A 14 -21.72 21.72 -37.61
N ALA A 15 -22.93 21.57 -38.08
CA ALA A 15 -24.16 21.61 -37.29
C ALA A 15 -24.12 20.60 -36.09
N PRO A 16 -23.77 19.31 -36.26
CA PRO A 16 -23.72 18.37 -35.15
C PRO A 16 -22.61 18.70 -34.15
N LEU A 17 -21.48 19.26 -34.59
CA LEU A 17 -20.40 19.68 -33.70
C LEU A 17 -20.79 20.87 -32.84
N ILE A 18 -21.54 21.83 -33.40
CA ILE A 18 -22.08 22.97 -32.66
C ILE A 18 -23.09 22.51 -31.60
N VAL A 19 -23.98 21.58 -31.97
CA VAL A 19 -24.97 21.02 -31.02
C VAL A 19 -24.26 20.27 -29.88
N ILE A 20 -23.25 19.46 -30.18
CA ILE A 20 -22.45 18.78 -29.16
C ILE A 20 -21.76 19.81 -28.24
N GLY A 21 -21.16 20.86 -28.81
CA GLY A 21 -20.53 21.93 -28.07
C GLY A 21 -21.47 22.64 -27.08
N ILE A 22 -22.72 22.92 -27.55
CA ILE A 22 -23.75 23.53 -26.68
C ILE A 22 -24.17 22.59 -25.58
N ILE A 23 -24.36 21.28 -25.87
CA ILE A 23 -24.71 20.29 -24.84
C ILE A 23 -23.62 20.21 -23.77
N VAL A 24 -22.34 20.14 -24.17
CA VAL A 24 -21.21 20.13 -23.24
C VAL A 24 -21.19 21.37 -22.37
N LEU A 25 -21.38 22.56 -22.95
CA LEU A 25 -21.44 23.82 -22.19
C LEU A 25 -22.60 23.83 -21.17
N VAL A 26 -23.78 23.36 -21.56
CA VAL A 26 -24.94 23.27 -20.66
C VAL A 26 -24.68 22.28 -19.53
N VAL A 27 -24.11 21.11 -19.84
CA VAL A 27 -23.78 20.11 -18.81
C VAL A 27 -22.74 20.66 -17.85
N VAL A 28 -21.64 21.24 -18.34
CA VAL A 28 -20.59 21.84 -17.53
C VAL A 28 -21.15 22.98 -16.65
N SER A 29 -22.00 23.84 -17.19
CA SER A 29 -22.60 24.93 -16.43
C SER A 29 -23.53 24.42 -15.32
N LYS A 30 -24.35 23.39 -15.61
CA LYS A 30 -25.22 22.76 -14.60
C LYS A 30 -24.43 22.04 -13.52
N VAL A 31 -23.38 21.29 -13.87
CA VAL A 31 -22.50 20.64 -12.90
C VAL A 31 -21.81 21.67 -12.02
N ARG A 32 -21.31 22.77 -12.60
CA ARG A 32 -20.66 23.86 -11.87
C ARG A 32 -21.62 24.55 -10.90
N SER A 33 -22.85 24.82 -11.35
CA SER A 33 -23.91 25.42 -10.54
C SER A 33 -24.39 24.48 -9.42
N ALA A 34 -24.54 23.17 -9.71
CA ALA A 34 -24.92 22.19 -8.72
C ALA A 34 -23.83 22.00 -7.66
N SER A 35 -22.55 21.91 -8.06
CA SER A 35 -21.44 21.75 -7.10
C SER A 35 -21.30 22.97 -6.17
N GLN A 36 -21.50 24.18 -6.68
CA GLN A 36 -21.50 25.37 -5.83
C GLN A 36 -22.70 25.40 -4.86
N LYS A 37 -23.87 24.93 -5.31
CA LYS A 37 -25.09 24.94 -4.49
C LYS A 37 -25.11 23.86 -3.40
N TYR A 38 -24.53 22.68 -3.66
CA TYR A 38 -24.55 21.53 -2.73
C TYR A 38 -23.26 21.36 -1.94
N LEU A 39 -22.12 21.74 -2.49
CA LEU A 39 -20.80 21.55 -1.87
C LEU A 39 -20.12 22.86 -1.46
N GLY A 40 -20.71 24.04 -1.84
CA GLY A 40 -20.12 25.36 -1.56
C GLY A 40 -18.77 25.61 -2.25
N MET A 41 -18.36 24.75 -3.18
CA MET A 41 -17.06 24.83 -3.85
C MET A 41 -17.14 24.44 -5.33
N SER A 42 -16.17 24.88 -6.13
CA SER A 42 -16.07 24.52 -7.55
C SER A 42 -15.57 23.08 -7.73
N PRO A 43 -15.87 22.41 -8.86
CA PRO A 43 -15.35 21.05 -9.15
C PRO A 43 -13.81 20.97 -9.10
N SER A 44 -13.10 22.01 -9.52
CA SER A 44 -11.63 22.09 -9.43
C SER A 44 -11.14 22.14 -7.98
N GLN A 45 -11.80 22.92 -7.11
CA GLN A 45 -11.48 22.97 -5.69
C GLN A 45 -11.79 21.65 -4.98
N ALA A 46 -12.91 20.99 -5.33
CA ALA A 46 -13.23 19.68 -4.80
C ALA A 46 -12.17 18.64 -5.20
N MET A 47 -11.71 18.64 -6.46
CA MET A 47 -10.65 17.76 -6.94
C MET A 47 -9.31 18.03 -6.27
N GLU A 48 -8.98 19.31 -6.04
CA GLU A 48 -7.77 19.71 -5.32
C GLU A 48 -7.81 19.26 -3.85
N MET A 49 -8.97 19.41 -3.18
CA MET A 49 -9.17 18.96 -1.80
C MET A 49 -9.07 17.42 -1.70
N ILE A 50 -9.66 16.69 -2.64
CA ILE A 50 -9.54 15.22 -2.69
C ILE A 50 -8.07 14.83 -2.89
N ASN A 51 -7.38 15.41 -3.86
CA ASN A 51 -5.97 15.15 -4.11
C ASN A 51 -5.08 15.52 -2.92
N LYS A 52 -5.38 16.61 -2.22
CA LYS A 52 -4.67 17.01 -1.02
C LYS A 52 -4.95 16.05 0.14
N GLY A 53 -6.22 15.65 0.35
CA GLY A 53 -6.59 14.67 1.37
C GLY A 53 -5.93 13.32 1.14
N VAL A 54 -5.93 12.80 -0.08
CA VAL A 54 -5.23 11.56 -0.44
C VAL A 54 -3.72 11.68 -0.20
N LYS A 55 -3.11 12.82 -0.51
CA LYS A 55 -1.69 13.07 -0.25
C LYS A 55 -1.39 13.15 1.25
N GLU A 56 -2.20 13.86 2.01
CA GLU A 56 -2.08 13.94 3.47
C GLU A 56 -2.25 12.57 4.12
N GLU A 57 -3.23 11.78 3.68
CA GLU A 57 -3.43 10.42 4.18
C GLU A 57 -2.25 9.51 3.89
N ALA A 58 -1.67 9.58 2.69
CA ALA A 58 -0.49 8.80 2.33
C ALA A 58 0.76 9.21 3.10
N THR A 59 0.86 10.46 3.54
CA THR A 59 2.03 11.00 4.25
C THR A 59 1.87 11.10 5.77
N THR A 60 0.66 10.83 6.29
CA THR A 60 0.40 10.85 7.74
C THR A 60 0.75 9.50 8.37
N PRO A 61 1.46 9.44 9.52
CA PRO A 61 1.75 8.20 10.22
C PRO A 61 0.47 7.44 10.55
N LYS A 62 0.38 6.18 10.10
CA LYS A 62 -0.79 5.32 10.38
C LYS A 62 -0.84 4.93 11.85
N GLY A 63 -2.03 5.03 12.45
CA GLY A 63 -2.29 4.48 13.77
C GLY A 63 -2.18 2.96 13.75
N ILE A 64 -1.69 2.39 14.86
CA ILE A 64 -1.63 0.94 15.06
C ILE A 64 -2.26 0.58 16.39
N THR A 65 -2.79 -0.64 16.48
CA THR A 65 -3.17 -1.26 17.75
C THR A 65 -1.92 -1.70 18.49
N ALA A 66 -1.78 -1.29 19.75
CA ALA A 66 -0.66 -1.69 20.58
C ALA A 66 -1.16 -2.07 21.99
N LEU A 67 -1.28 -3.37 22.21
CA LEU A 67 -1.75 -3.97 23.46
C LEU A 67 -0.58 -4.60 24.25
N SER A 68 0.57 -3.92 24.24
CA SER A 68 1.82 -4.42 24.83
C SER A 68 1.71 -4.64 26.35
N GLU A 69 0.98 -3.79 27.04
CA GLU A 69 0.74 -3.93 28.48
C GLU A 69 -0.11 -5.16 28.80
N MET A 70 -1.07 -5.49 27.92
CA MET A 70 -1.96 -6.63 28.07
C MET A 70 -1.26 -7.96 27.78
N TYR A 71 -0.55 -8.04 26.65
CA TYR A 71 0.01 -9.31 26.17
C TYR A 71 1.50 -9.50 26.50
N GLY A 72 2.25 -8.44 26.76
CA GLY A 72 3.68 -8.51 27.04
C GLY A 72 4.05 -9.44 28.20
N PRO A 73 3.38 -9.37 29.37
CA PRO A 73 3.64 -10.28 30.49
C PRO A 73 3.37 -11.76 30.13
N ALA A 74 2.27 -12.05 29.40
CA ALA A 74 1.95 -13.41 28.98
C ALA A 74 2.99 -13.97 28.01
N ILE A 75 3.42 -13.17 27.03
CA ILE A 75 4.48 -13.56 26.08
C ILE A 75 5.79 -13.84 26.81
N THR A 76 6.19 -12.97 27.73
CA THR A 76 7.46 -13.13 28.45
C THR A 76 7.43 -14.37 29.36
N ARG A 77 6.27 -14.70 29.95
CA ARG A 77 6.08 -15.93 30.71
C ARG A 77 6.18 -17.18 29.84
N ASP A 78 5.50 -17.16 28.66
CA ASP A 78 5.39 -18.31 27.78
C ASP A 78 6.70 -18.55 26.96
N PHE A 79 7.47 -17.48 26.70
CA PHE A 79 8.73 -17.49 25.95
C PHE A 79 9.82 -16.64 26.65
N PRO A 80 10.33 -17.08 27.80
CA PRO A 80 11.26 -16.28 28.60
C PRO A 80 12.58 -15.97 27.89
N GLU A 81 13.06 -16.84 27.00
CA GLU A 81 14.33 -16.66 26.26
C GLU A 81 14.25 -15.51 25.25
N ILE A 82 13.07 -15.30 24.64
CA ILE A 82 12.87 -14.29 23.58
C ILE A 82 12.17 -13.06 24.16
N GLY A 83 11.15 -13.29 24.97
CA GLY A 83 10.29 -12.27 25.53
C GLY A 83 9.56 -11.42 24.48
N TYR A 84 8.75 -10.49 24.98
CA TYR A 84 8.01 -9.56 24.11
C TYR A 84 8.95 -8.74 23.18
N LYS A 85 10.04 -8.22 23.74
CA LYS A 85 10.99 -7.39 22.97
C LYS A 85 11.69 -8.14 21.85
N GLY A 86 12.07 -9.39 22.08
CA GLY A 86 12.66 -10.21 21.03
C GLY A 86 11.68 -10.50 19.89
N MET A 87 10.40 -10.77 20.21
CA MET A 87 9.36 -10.94 19.18
C MET A 87 9.11 -9.63 18.41
N GLU A 88 9.07 -8.49 19.08
CA GLU A 88 8.95 -7.17 18.44
C GLU A 88 10.08 -6.94 17.43
N VAL A 89 11.33 -7.21 17.81
CA VAL A 89 12.49 -7.07 16.92
C VAL A 89 12.37 -8.00 15.71
N LYS A 90 11.95 -9.25 15.90
CA LYS A 90 11.72 -10.19 14.79
C LYS A 90 10.66 -9.69 13.84
N ALA A 91 9.54 -9.17 14.35
CA ALA A 91 8.48 -8.61 13.50
C ALA A 91 8.97 -7.41 12.68
N ARG A 92 9.77 -6.52 13.27
CA ARG A 92 10.40 -5.38 12.58
C ARG A 92 11.35 -5.83 11.47
N ASN A 93 12.22 -6.79 11.79
CA ASN A 93 13.20 -7.31 10.83
C ASN A 93 12.51 -8.04 9.67
N ALA A 94 11.45 -8.77 9.95
CA ALA A 94 10.71 -9.53 8.96
C ALA A 94 10.12 -8.63 7.87
N ILE A 95 9.46 -7.51 8.24
CA ILE A 95 8.89 -6.61 7.22
C ILE A 95 9.97 -5.95 6.36
N VAL A 96 11.09 -5.55 6.97
CA VAL A 96 12.22 -4.96 6.22
C VAL A 96 12.82 -5.97 5.26
N ALA A 97 13.00 -7.23 5.69
CA ALA A 97 13.52 -8.30 4.83
C ALA A 97 12.62 -8.57 3.63
N ILE A 98 11.30 -8.55 3.81
CA ILE A 98 10.34 -8.75 2.71
C ILE A 98 10.40 -7.61 1.70
N LEU A 99 10.40 -6.36 2.16
CA LEU A 99 10.50 -5.21 1.26
C LEU A 99 11.81 -5.23 0.47
N ASN A 100 12.92 -5.60 1.11
CA ASN A 100 14.21 -5.78 0.46
C ASN A 100 14.21 -6.95 -0.54
N ALA A 101 13.56 -8.06 -0.21
CA ALA A 101 13.45 -9.21 -1.12
C ALA A 101 12.69 -8.83 -2.41
N ILE A 102 11.61 -8.06 -2.30
CA ILE A 102 10.84 -7.55 -3.44
C ILE A 102 11.68 -6.55 -4.26
N MET A 103 12.29 -5.57 -3.60
CA MET A 103 13.11 -4.55 -4.24
C MET A 103 14.29 -5.13 -5.03
N ASN A 104 14.96 -6.15 -4.45
CA ASN A 104 16.10 -6.82 -5.05
C ASN A 104 15.70 -7.99 -5.95
N LYS A 105 14.39 -8.25 -6.11
CA LYS A 105 13.83 -9.38 -6.87
C LYS A 105 14.42 -10.73 -6.46
N ASN A 106 14.68 -10.90 -5.17
CA ASN A 106 15.34 -12.08 -4.61
C ASN A 106 14.54 -12.65 -3.43
N ALA A 107 13.58 -13.53 -3.69
CA ALA A 107 12.82 -14.22 -2.66
C ALA A 107 13.61 -15.28 -1.92
N GLU A 108 14.71 -15.81 -2.49
CA GLU A 108 15.58 -16.81 -1.85
C GLU A 108 16.30 -16.24 -0.62
N SER A 109 16.39 -14.91 -0.51
CA SER A 109 16.88 -14.24 0.69
C SER A 109 15.99 -14.50 1.92
N LEU A 110 14.74 -14.91 1.72
CA LEU A 110 13.79 -15.29 2.77
C LEU A 110 13.95 -16.79 3.07
N LYS A 111 14.65 -17.11 4.18
CA LYS A 111 14.93 -18.49 4.55
C LYS A 111 13.65 -19.25 4.92
N ALA A 112 13.44 -20.43 4.36
CA ALA A 112 12.29 -21.29 4.65
C ALA A 112 12.21 -21.74 6.13
N SER A 113 13.31 -21.67 6.89
CA SER A 113 13.32 -21.90 8.32
C SER A 113 12.73 -20.76 9.16
N GLU A 114 12.65 -19.55 8.58
CA GLU A 114 12.18 -18.34 9.26
C GLU A 114 10.82 -17.87 8.75
N TYR A 115 10.50 -18.17 7.49
CA TYR A 115 9.31 -17.71 6.79
C TYR A 115 8.47 -18.86 6.28
N THR A 116 7.14 -18.74 6.35
CA THR A 116 6.26 -19.77 5.80
C THR A 116 6.36 -19.84 4.26
N GLN A 117 6.16 -21.03 3.72
CA GLN A 117 6.18 -21.25 2.27
C GLN A 117 5.11 -20.40 1.55
N ASP A 118 3.95 -20.19 2.17
CA ASP A 118 2.90 -19.32 1.63
C ASP A 118 3.38 -17.88 1.44
N LEU A 119 4.11 -17.34 2.42
CA LEU A 119 4.71 -16.02 2.31
C LEU A 119 5.76 -15.95 1.21
N ILE A 120 6.68 -16.91 1.17
CA ILE A 120 7.72 -16.99 0.12
C ILE A 120 7.06 -17.06 -1.26
N ASN A 121 6.00 -17.85 -1.42
CA ASN A 121 5.25 -17.94 -2.67
C ASN A 121 4.58 -16.60 -3.04
N LYS A 122 4.01 -15.86 -2.08
CA LYS A 122 3.44 -14.53 -2.33
C LYS A 122 4.50 -13.54 -2.80
N VAL A 123 5.67 -13.54 -2.17
CA VAL A 123 6.80 -12.69 -2.59
C VAL A 123 7.29 -13.07 -3.98
N ASN A 124 7.45 -14.37 -4.27
CA ASN A 124 7.81 -14.88 -5.60
C ASN A 124 6.79 -14.46 -6.67
N ASN A 125 5.49 -14.60 -6.40
CA ASN A 125 4.44 -14.18 -7.34
C ASN A 125 4.50 -12.68 -7.61
N ARG A 126 4.79 -11.87 -6.59
CA ARG A 126 4.99 -10.42 -6.75
C ARG A 126 6.18 -10.14 -7.66
N ILE A 127 7.32 -10.77 -7.40
CA ILE A 127 8.53 -10.64 -8.21
C ILE A 127 8.29 -11.10 -9.66
N THR A 128 7.60 -12.22 -9.86
CA THR A 128 7.24 -12.73 -11.20
C THR A 128 6.40 -11.73 -11.96
N THR A 129 5.42 -11.12 -11.30
CA THR A 129 4.57 -10.06 -11.90
C THR A 129 5.40 -8.84 -12.31
N LEU A 130 6.31 -8.40 -11.44
CA LEU A 130 7.21 -7.27 -11.76
C LEU A 130 8.11 -7.58 -12.95
N ASN A 131 8.66 -8.79 -13.01
CA ASN A 131 9.50 -9.24 -14.14
C ASN A 131 8.71 -9.31 -15.46
N ALA A 132 7.49 -9.87 -15.41
CA ALA A 132 6.63 -9.97 -16.59
C ALA A 132 6.26 -8.59 -17.19
N ASN A 133 6.16 -7.57 -16.33
CA ASN A 133 5.85 -6.19 -16.73
C ASN A 133 7.09 -5.33 -16.99
N ASN A 134 8.30 -5.87 -16.85
CA ASN A 134 9.57 -5.11 -16.87
C ASN A 134 9.55 -3.93 -15.88
N GLU A 135 9.02 -4.17 -14.67
CA GLU A 135 8.86 -3.18 -13.62
C GLU A 135 9.76 -3.47 -12.42
N LYS A 136 10.10 -2.43 -11.68
CA LYS A 136 10.83 -2.49 -10.41
C LYS A 136 10.08 -1.69 -9.35
N GLU A 137 10.02 -2.23 -8.14
CA GLU A 137 9.60 -1.50 -6.94
C GLU A 137 10.82 -1.04 -6.16
N ILE A 138 10.79 0.21 -5.72
CA ILE A 138 11.85 0.85 -4.95
C ILE A 138 11.28 1.23 -3.58
N PHE A 139 11.97 0.81 -2.53
CA PHE A 139 11.65 1.14 -1.14
C PHE A 139 12.88 1.74 -0.49
N ASN A 140 12.99 3.08 -0.48
CA ASN A 140 14.10 3.79 0.11
C ASN A 140 13.71 4.37 1.47
N ASN A 141 14.70 4.62 2.32
CA ASN A 141 14.54 5.33 3.58
C ASN A 141 13.46 4.72 4.49
N ILE A 142 13.43 3.38 4.57
CA ILE A 142 12.45 2.65 5.39
C ILE A 142 12.64 3.02 6.86
N LYS A 143 11.60 3.59 7.47
CA LYS A 143 11.57 4.00 8.87
C LYS A 143 10.36 3.40 9.57
N ILE A 144 10.59 2.64 10.62
CA ILE A 144 9.53 2.12 11.47
C ILE A 144 9.23 3.14 12.57
N HIS A 145 8.02 3.69 12.56
CA HIS A 145 7.57 4.66 13.56
C HIS A 145 7.10 3.97 14.83
N ARG A 146 6.26 2.93 14.66
CA ARG A 146 5.68 2.17 15.75
C ARG A 146 5.61 0.70 15.40
N CYS A 147 5.77 -0.15 16.39
CA CYS A 147 5.50 -1.58 16.31
C CYS A 147 4.87 -1.96 17.64
N GLY A 148 3.74 -2.63 17.60
CA GLY A 148 3.02 -3.05 18.79
C GLY A 148 2.26 -4.33 18.55
N ILE A 149 2.09 -5.13 19.59
CA ILE A 149 1.29 -6.35 19.51
C ILE A 149 -0.19 -6.01 19.50
N ALA A 150 -0.90 -6.54 18.51
CA ALA A 150 -2.35 -6.39 18.35
C ALA A 150 -3.13 -7.61 18.85
N ASN A 151 -2.51 -8.79 18.82
CA ASN A 151 -3.13 -10.01 19.33
C ASN A 151 -2.08 -11.05 19.73
N TYR A 152 -2.36 -11.80 20.78
CA TYR A 152 -1.57 -12.95 21.22
C TYR A 152 -2.51 -14.10 21.60
N GLN A 153 -2.21 -15.28 21.12
CA GLN A 153 -2.89 -16.51 21.49
C GLN A 153 -1.86 -17.62 21.67
N ASN A 154 -2.02 -18.42 22.72
CA ASN A 154 -1.24 -19.64 22.94
C ASN A 154 -2.21 -20.78 23.21
N LYS A 155 -2.30 -21.73 22.26
CA LYS A 155 -3.18 -22.89 22.34
C LYS A 155 -2.38 -24.14 22.03
N ASN A 156 -2.46 -25.14 22.90
CA ASN A 156 -1.85 -26.45 22.67
C ASN A 156 -0.35 -26.36 22.32
N LYS A 157 0.39 -25.45 22.99
CA LYS A 157 1.82 -25.20 22.74
C LYS A 157 2.15 -24.57 21.38
N GLU A 158 1.15 -24.13 20.65
CA GLU A 158 1.30 -23.31 19.46
C GLU A 158 0.85 -21.88 19.79
N ALA A 159 1.79 -20.95 19.73
CA ALA A 159 1.52 -19.56 19.99
C ALA A 159 1.56 -18.74 18.71
N THR A 160 0.64 -17.81 18.60
CA THR A 160 0.63 -16.80 17.54
C THR A 160 0.65 -15.40 18.13
N ALA A 161 1.55 -14.56 17.64
CA ALA A 161 1.68 -13.17 18.05
C ALA A 161 1.57 -12.28 16.80
N ARG A 162 0.50 -11.49 16.70
CA ARG A 162 0.28 -10.54 15.61
C ARG A 162 0.73 -9.15 16.03
N PHE A 163 1.71 -8.63 15.32
CA PHE A 163 2.21 -7.27 15.46
C PHE A 163 1.66 -6.37 14.37
N GLU A 164 1.30 -5.15 14.71
CA GLU A 164 1.03 -4.07 13.76
C GLU A 164 2.22 -3.11 13.75
N ILE A 165 2.64 -2.72 12.54
CA ILE A 165 3.84 -1.95 12.31
C ILE A 165 3.50 -0.77 11.41
N SER A 166 3.69 0.45 11.92
CA SER A 166 3.57 1.68 11.13
C SER A 166 4.92 2.01 10.52
N LEU A 167 4.96 2.07 9.20
CA LEU A 167 6.15 2.31 8.38
C LEU A 167 6.03 3.59 7.58
N GLN A 168 7.16 4.26 7.41
CA GLN A 168 7.37 5.27 6.41
C GLN A 168 8.49 4.82 5.47
N TYR A 169 8.33 5.04 4.18
CA TYR A 169 9.37 4.82 3.17
C TYR A 169 9.10 5.68 1.95
N GLU A 170 10.13 5.87 1.13
CA GLU A 170 10.00 6.47 -0.19
C GLU A 170 9.77 5.35 -1.21
N TYR A 171 8.65 5.43 -1.94
CA TYR A 171 8.18 4.40 -2.85
C TYR A 171 8.10 4.88 -4.28
N ALA A 172 8.59 4.07 -5.19
CA ALA A 172 8.32 4.19 -6.61
C ALA A 172 8.10 2.81 -7.23
N LYS A 173 7.19 2.74 -8.20
CA LYS A 173 7.02 1.61 -9.11
C LYS A 173 7.23 2.14 -10.52
N VAL A 174 8.28 1.69 -11.17
CA VAL A 174 8.74 2.22 -12.46
C VAL A 174 9.18 1.10 -13.38
N SER A 175 9.29 1.36 -14.69
CA SER A 175 9.96 0.42 -15.59
C SER A 175 11.44 0.30 -15.21
N GLU A 176 12.03 -0.86 -15.42
CA GLU A 176 13.41 -1.16 -15.01
C GLU A 176 14.42 -0.18 -15.61
N GLU A 177 14.21 0.23 -16.86
CA GLU A 177 15.04 1.22 -17.57
C GLU A 177 15.03 2.62 -16.92
N LYS A 178 13.98 2.96 -16.17
CA LYS A 178 13.82 4.26 -15.52
C LYS A 178 14.09 4.22 -14.02
N ALA A 179 14.55 3.09 -13.50
CA ALA A 179 14.76 2.92 -12.06
C ALA A 179 15.74 3.95 -11.46
N ASP A 180 16.83 4.25 -12.15
CA ASP A 180 17.87 5.18 -11.69
C ASP A 180 17.40 6.66 -11.73
N SER A 181 16.42 6.97 -12.56
CA SER A 181 15.84 8.32 -12.67
C SER A 181 14.53 8.47 -11.89
N ALA A 182 14.11 7.45 -11.18
CA ALA A 182 12.87 7.45 -10.42
C ALA A 182 12.87 8.53 -9.35
N LYS A 183 11.70 9.15 -9.15
CA LYS A 183 11.45 10.10 -8.05
C LYS A 183 10.46 9.44 -7.08
N PRO A 184 10.95 8.73 -6.07
CA PRO A 184 10.09 8.08 -5.11
C PRO A 184 9.24 9.09 -4.32
N ALA A 185 7.99 8.72 -4.05
CA ALA A 185 7.09 9.51 -3.22
C ALA A 185 7.10 8.98 -1.79
N LEU A 186 6.97 9.87 -0.82
CA LEU A 186 6.84 9.50 0.58
C LEU A 186 5.51 8.76 0.79
N MET A 187 5.59 7.57 1.39
CA MET A 187 4.45 6.72 1.72
C MET A 187 4.47 6.36 3.20
N GLN A 188 3.29 6.31 3.78
CA GLN A 188 3.07 5.82 5.15
C GLN A 188 2.03 4.72 5.15
N THR A 189 2.38 3.57 5.69
CA THR A 189 1.55 2.36 5.63
C THR A 189 1.61 1.61 6.95
N ALA A 190 0.55 0.90 7.30
CA ALA A 190 0.54 -0.06 8.39
C ALA A 190 0.54 -1.48 7.84
N TYR A 191 1.43 -2.31 8.37
CA TYR A 191 1.52 -3.73 8.05
C TYR A 191 1.21 -4.59 9.27
N SER A 192 0.66 -5.76 9.02
CA SER A 192 0.45 -6.78 10.06
C SER A 192 1.41 -7.94 9.84
N VAL A 193 2.16 -8.27 10.88
CA VAL A 193 3.11 -9.39 10.91
C VAL A 193 2.66 -10.37 11.96
N THR A 194 2.40 -11.63 11.57
CA THR A 194 2.07 -12.70 12.51
C THR A 194 3.28 -13.62 12.66
N LEU A 195 3.73 -13.78 13.89
CA LEU A 195 4.77 -14.73 14.27
C LEU A 195 4.09 -15.97 14.84
N ALA A 196 4.46 -17.15 14.36
CA ALA A 196 4.01 -18.43 14.92
C ALA A 196 5.19 -19.14 15.62
N TYR A 197 4.95 -19.67 16.80
CA TYR A 197 5.93 -20.36 17.62
C TYR A 197 5.37 -21.70 18.12
N LYS A 198 6.23 -22.72 18.15
CA LYS A 198 5.96 -23.99 18.82
C LYS A 198 6.83 -24.07 20.07
N GLN A 199 6.20 -24.27 21.23
CA GLN A 199 6.94 -24.31 22.51
C GLN A 199 7.89 -25.51 22.65
N ASP A 200 7.61 -26.63 21.97
CA ASP A 200 8.38 -27.87 22.16
C ASP A 200 9.56 -28.06 21.21
N LEU A 201 9.73 -27.21 20.17
CA LEU A 201 10.69 -27.51 19.10
C LEU A 201 11.78 -26.46 18.90
N HIS A 202 11.88 -25.41 19.69
CA HIS A 202 12.75 -24.26 19.38
C HIS A 202 12.67 -23.76 17.91
N GLU A 203 11.76 -24.33 17.12
CA GLU A 203 11.52 -23.96 15.73
C GLU A 203 10.55 -22.79 15.66
N GLN A 204 11.05 -21.71 15.13
CA GLN A 204 10.29 -20.48 14.97
C GLN A 204 9.93 -20.29 13.51
N THR A 205 8.66 -20.46 13.17
CA THR A 205 8.18 -20.17 11.83
C THR A 205 7.48 -18.81 11.83
N THR A 206 7.89 -17.91 10.97
CA THR A 206 7.27 -16.59 10.82
C THR A 206 6.30 -16.61 9.65
N SER A 207 5.03 -16.35 9.91
CA SER A 207 4.04 -16.13 8.85
C SER A 207 3.67 -14.66 8.82
N ILE A 208 3.70 -14.05 7.62
CA ILE A 208 3.28 -12.68 7.43
C ILE A 208 2.00 -12.70 6.61
N VAL A 209 0.95 -12.12 7.17
CA VAL A 209 -0.26 -11.80 6.44
C VAL A 209 -0.17 -10.34 6.04
N PHE A 210 -0.08 -10.09 4.74
CA PHE A 210 -0.22 -8.73 4.21
C PHE A 210 -1.68 -8.33 4.30
N SER A 211 -2.00 -7.46 5.23
CA SER A 211 -3.18 -6.62 5.15
C SER A 211 -2.72 -5.18 5.05
N SER A 212 -2.71 -4.63 3.84
CA SER A 212 -2.69 -3.19 3.66
C SER A 212 -4.12 -2.71 3.93
N ASN A 213 -4.35 -2.10 5.06
CA ASN A 213 -5.55 -1.30 5.24
C ASN A 213 -5.34 -0.02 4.42
N CYS A 214 -5.90 -0.01 3.20
CA CYS A 214 -6.15 1.22 2.44
C CYS A 214 -7.31 1.97 3.05
#